data_6d799658844c9083b01c970d3c8a7f5f
#
_entry.id   6d799658844c9083b01c970d3c8a7f5f
#
_cell.length_a   1.000
_cell.length_b   1.000
_cell.length_c   1.000
_cell.angle_alpha   90.00
_cell.angle_beta   90.00
_cell.angle_gamma   90.00
#
_symmetry.space_group_name_H-M   'P 1'
#
loop_
_entity.id
_entity.type
_entity.pdbx_description
1 polymer ?
#
loop_
_entity_poly.entity_id
_entity_poly.type
_entity_poly.pdbx_seq_one_letter_code
_entity_poly.pdbx_strand_id
1 'polypeptide(L)'
;MGIIFDIDNTLVPHGAPADAESIALFGRLRRLGYSCILLSNNKEPRVKSFADEVGALYIYKAGKPSPAGYRRAMERMGTDRSNTLFIGDQLFTDVWGAKNAGIRSILVKPINPKEEIQIVLKRYLERIVLYFYRKKMADERKEGGA
;
A
#
# COMPACT_ATOMS: atom_id res chain seq x y z
N MET A 1 -3.67 7.87 8.51
CA MET A 1 -2.80 6.72 8.29
C MET A 1 -2.56 6.54 6.81
N GLY A 2 -1.32 6.32 6.41
CA GLY A 2 -0.92 6.11 5.03
C GLY A 2 -0.59 4.65 4.72
N ILE A 3 -0.92 4.22 3.50
CA ILE A 3 -0.55 2.90 3.00
C ILE A 3 0.16 3.07 1.66
N ILE A 4 1.38 2.56 1.59
CA ILE A 4 2.17 2.51 0.36
C ILE A 4 2.06 1.12 -0.22
N PHE A 5 1.70 1.02 -1.50
CA PHE A 5 1.59 -0.25 -2.21
C PHE A 5 2.61 -0.37 -3.33
N ASP A 6 3.22 -1.54 -3.45
CA ASP A 6 3.77 -2.01 -4.71
C ASP A 6 2.65 -2.49 -5.64
N ILE A 7 2.87 -2.55 -6.95
CA ILE A 7 1.85 -2.93 -7.94
C ILE A 7 2.03 -4.36 -8.40
N ASP A 8 3.12 -4.60 -9.13
CA ASP A 8 3.35 -5.86 -9.84
C ASP A 8 3.57 -7.03 -8.88
N ASN A 9 2.83 -8.11 -9.06
CA ASN A 9 2.76 -9.28 -8.18
C ASN A 9 2.30 -9.00 -6.73
N THR A 10 1.87 -7.79 -6.43
CA THR A 10 1.29 -7.40 -5.13
C THR A 10 -0.21 -7.19 -5.25
N LEU A 11 -0.64 -6.30 -6.11
CA LEU A 11 -2.05 -5.97 -6.35
C LEU A 11 -2.64 -6.75 -7.53
N VAL A 12 -1.83 -6.91 -8.57
CA VAL A 12 -2.18 -7.61 -9.81
C VAL A 12 -0.99 -8.44 -10.29
N PRO A 13 -1.18 -9.41 -11.20
CA PRO A 13 -0.07 -10.08 -11.87
C PRO A 13 0.85 -9.08 -12.55
N HIS A 14 2.13 -9.44 -12.72
CA HIS A 14 3.13 -8.57 -13.33
C HIS A 14 2.68 -8.02 -14.69
N GLY A 15 2.71 -6.71 -14.84
CA GLY A 15 2.31 -6.01 -16.07
C GLY A 15 0.80 -5.89 -16.29
N ALA A 16 -0.05 -6.49 -15.47
CA ALA A 16 -1.50 -6.42 -15.63
C ALA A 16 -2.08 -5.04 -15.28
N PRO A 17 -3.17 -4.62 -15.95
CA PRO A 17 -3.89 -3.40 -15.58
C PRO A 17 -4.60 -3.57 -14.24
N ALA A 18 -5.13 -2.47 -13.68
CA ALA A 18 -5.96 -2.53 -12.50
C ALA A 18 -7.21 -3.38 -12.77
N ASP A 19 -7.52 -4.25 -11.84
CA ASP A 19 -8.72 -5.07 -11.89
C ASP A 19 -9.85 -4.47 -11.03
N ALA A 20 -11.05 -4.99 -11.19
CA ALA A 20 -12.22 -4.53 -10.44
C ALA A 20 -12.01 -4.61 -8.92
N GLU A 21 -11.23 -5.56 -8.48
CA GLU A 21 -10.94 -5.79 -7.07
C GLU A 21 -9.95 -4.78 -6.51
N SER A 22 -8.91 -4.42 -7.28
CA SER A 22 -7.99 -3.35 -6.89
C SER A 22 -8.73 -2.01 -6.81
N ILE A 23 -9.58 -1.71 -7.77
CA ILE A 23 -10.41 -0.50 -7.77
C ILE A 23 -11.33 -0.47 -6.54
N ALA A 24 -11.99 -1.58 -6.23
CA ALA A 24 -12.86 -1.70 -5.05
C ALA A 24 -12.08 -1.54 -3.73
N LEU A 25 -10.89 -2.14 -3.63
CA LEU A 25 -10.01 -2.03 -2.47
C LEU A 25 -9.63 -0.56 -2.19
N PHE A 26 -9.14 0.14 -3.19
CA PHE A 26 -8.75 1.55 -3.04
C PHE A 26 -9.95 2.45 -2.73
N GLY A 27 -11.10 2.18 -3.33
CA GLY A 27 -12.35 2.87 -3.00
C GLY A 27 -12.76 2.67 -1.53
N ARG A 28 -12.64 1.45 -1.03
CA ARG A 28 -12.92 1.14 0.38
C ARG A 28 -11.93 1.81 1.33
N LEU A 29 -10.64 1.78 1.03
CA LEU A 29 -9.62 2.43 1.85
C LEU A 29 -9.85 3.95 1.94
N ARG A 30 -10.20 4.59 0.83
CA ARG A 30 -10.57 6.01 0.83
C ARG A 30 -11.76 6.31 1.72
N ARG A 31 -12.83 5.51 1.63
CA ARG A 31 -14.02 5.69 2.49
C ARG A 31 -13.70 5.53 3.98
N LEU A 32 -12.71 4.71 4.31
CA LEU A 32 -12.23 4.54 5.69
C LEU A 32 -11.26 5.64 6.15
N GLY A 33 -10.92 6.60 5.28
CA GLY A 33 -10.06 7.73 5.60
C GLY A 33 -8.55 7.45 5.48
N TYR A 34 -8.14 6.38 4.79
CA TYR A 34 -6.73 6.10 4.54
C TYR A 34 -6.22 6.85 3.31
N SER A 35 -5.02 7.40 3.40
CA SER A 35 -4.27 7.88 2.25
C SER A 35 -3.51 6.73 1.62
N CYS A 36 -3.62 6.57 0.30
CA CYS A 36 -2.95 5.50 -0.43
C CYS A 36 -2.07 6.06 -1.53
N ILE A 37 -0.88 5.48 -1.70
CA ILE A 37 0.07 5.83 -2.76
C ILE A 37 0.72 4.57 -3.33
N LEU A 38 0.93 4.56 -4.63
CA LEU A 38 1.65 3.52 -5.33
C LEU A 38 3.14 3.88 -5.40
N LEU A 39 4.01 2.94 -5.09
CA LEU A 39 5.46 3.11 -5.14
C LEU A 39 6.08 2.00 -5.99
N SER A 40 6.53 2.33 -7.18
CA SER A 40 7.02 1.35 -8.15
C SER A 40 8.37 1.76 -8.76
N ASN A 41 9.23 0.78 -9.04
CA ASN A 41 10.44 0.98 -9.83
C ASN A 41 10.17 1.08 -11.33
N ASN A 42 8.95 0.84 -11.74
CA ASN A 42 8.54 0.89 -13.15
C ASN A 42 8.52 2.32 -13.71
N LYS A 43 8.38 2.41 -15.04
CA LYS A 43 8.28 3.68 -15.76
C LYS A 43 6.92 4.35 -15.54
N GLU A 44 6.86 5.66 -15.72
CA GLU A 44 5.66 6.46 -15.45
C GLU A 44 4.40 5.97 -16.17
N PRO A 45 4.40 5.63 -17.49
CA PRO A 45 3.18 5.20 -18.16
C PRO A 45 2.48 4.02 -17.47
N ARG A 46 3.26 3.05 -17.00
CA ARG A 46 2.76 1.87 -16.27
C ARG A 46 2.12 2.27 -14.95
N VAL A 47 2.83 3.06 -14.16
CA VAL A 47 2.42 3.41 -12.79
C VAL A 47 1.25 4.38 -12.82
N LYS A 48 1.31 5.39 -13.70
CA LYS A 48 0.24 6.38 -13.88
C LYS A 48 -1.07 5.74 -14.34
N SER A 49 -1.02 4.86 -15.32
CA SER A 49 -2.21 4.16 -15.84
C SER A 49 -2.93 3.41 -14.71
N PHE A 50 -2.18 2.68 -13.90
CA PHE A 50 -2.75 1.96 -12.75
C PHE A 50 -3.31 2.93 -11.70
N ALA A 51 -2.56 3.97 -11.37
CA ALA A 51 -2.95 4.98 -10.37
C ALA A 51 -4.23 5.71 -10.76
N ASP A 52 -4.37 6.07 -12.03
CA ASP A 52 -5.58 6.74 -12.54
C ASP A 52 -6.82 5.84 -12.39
N GLU A 53 -6.70 4.54 -12.65
CA GLU A 53 -7.81 3.60 -12.53
C GLU A 53 -8.25 3.38 -11.08
N VAL A 54 -7.32 3.27 -10.15
CA VAL A 54 -7.65 3.07 -8.72
C VAL A 54 -7.87 4.38 -7.96
N GLY A 55 -7.55 5.51 -8.57
CA GLY A 55 -7.69 6.84 -7.95
C GLY A 55 -6.69 7.08 -6.82
N ALA A 56 -5.43 6.69 -7.00
CA ALA A 56 -4.37 6.86 -6.01
C ALA A 56 -3.27 7.82 -6.47
N LEU A 57 -2.52 8.35 -5.52
CA LEU A 57 -1.23 9.00 -5.78
C LEU A 57 -0.22 7.95 -6.24
N TYR A 58 0.85 8.38 -6.92
CA TYR A 58 1.88 7.46 -7.38
C TYR A 58 3.28 8.08 -7.39
N ILE A 59 4.28 7.20 -7.28
CA ILE A 59 5.70 7.50 -7.51
C ILE A 59 6.25 6.40 -8.42
N TYR A 60 6.72 6.79 -9.58
CA TYR A 60 7.41 5.92 -10.53
C TYR A 60 8.93 6.04 -10.39
N LYS A 61 9.68 5.08 -10.95
CA LYS A 61 11.15 5.03 -10.82
C LYS A 61 11.60 5.32 -9.38
N ALA A 62 10.96 4.66 -8.45
CA ALA A 62 11.10 4.96 -7.02
C ALA A 62 12.49 4.66 -6.45
N GLY A 63 13.31 3.86 -7.15
CA GLY A 63 14.66 3.52 -6.73
C GLY A 63 14.70 2.59 -5.51
N LYS A 64 13.64 1.80 -5.30
CA LYS A 64 13.65 0.79 -4.23
C LYS A 64 14.84 -0.16 -4.37
N PRO A 65 15.58 -0.50 -3.32
CA PRO A 65 15.30 -0.33 -1.89
C PRO A 65 15.80 0.97 -1.25
N SER A 66 16.21 1.98 -2.03
CA SER A 66 16.57 3.28 -1.45
C SER A 66 15.40 3.88 -0.65
N PRO A 67 15.64 4.46 0.54
CA PRO A 67 14.58 5.05 1.36
C PRO A 67 13.96 6.32 0.77
N ALA A 68 14.56 6.94 -0.23
CA ALA A 68 14.12 8.21 -0.79
C ALA A 68 12.68 8.17 -1.34
N GLY A 69 12.31 7.11 -2.07
CA GLY A 69 10.96 6.94 -2.60
C GLY A 69 9.90 6.81 -1.50
N TYR A 70 10.21 6.07 -0.46
CA TYR A 70 9.33 5.90 0.71
C TYR A 70 9.11 7.22 1.48
N ARG A 71 10.16 8.01 1.64
CA ARG A 71 10.07 9.34 2.28
C ARG A 71 9.18 10.28 1.47
N ARG A 72 9.39 10.35 0.15
CA ARG A 72 8.53 11.14 -0.74
C ARG A 72 7.08 10.68 -0.70
N ALA A 73 6.83 9.37 -0.58
CA ALA A 73 5.49 8.84 -0.45
C ALA A 73 4.81 9.32 0.84
N MET A 74 5.51 9.27 1.97
CA MET A 74 5.00 9.79 3.25
C MET A 74 4.71 11.30 3.17
N GLU A 75 5.63 12.08 2.61
CA GLU A 75 5.45 13.53 2.42
C GLU A 75 4.20 13.83 1.60
N ARG A 76 4.00 13.13 0.48
CA ARG A 76 2.83 13.34 -0.39
C ARG A 76 1.51 12.93 0.26
N MET A 77 1.53 11.95 1.16
CA MET A 77 0.35 11.54 1.92
C MET A 77 0.13 12.39 3.18
N GLY A 78 1.09 13.21 3.59
CA GLY A 78 1.04 13.92 4.86
C GLY A 78 1.14 12.99 6.07
N THR A 79 1.91 11.91 5.93
CA THR A 79 2.09 10.88 6.97
C THR A 79 3.56 10.77 7.39
N ASP A 80 3.83 9.99 8.42
CA ASP A 80 5.16 9.74 8.95
C ASP A 80 5.39 8.24 9.23
N ARG A 81 6.55 7.90 9.79
CA ARG A 81 6.93 6.52 10.09
C ARG A 81 5.99 5.83 11.06
N SER A 82 5.35 6.57 11.96
CA SER A 82 4.50 6.02 13.02
C SER A 82 3.12 5.60 12.50
N ASN A 83 2.68 6.20 11.39
CA ASN A 83 1.34 5.99 10.82
C ASN A 83 1.35 5.58 9.35
N THR A 84 2.46 5.04 8.85
CA THR A 84 2.60 4.55 7.48
C THR A 84 2.92 3.06 7.46
N LEU A 85 2.29 2.34 6.53
CA LEU A 85 2.49 0.93 6.25
C LEU A 85 2.89 0.74 4.80
N PHE A 86 3.81 -0.17 4.53
CA PHE A 86 4.17 -0.60 3.17
C PHE A 86 3.71 -2.03 2.91
N ILE A 87 3.19 -2.28 1.72
CA ILE A 87 2.74 -3.60 1.27
C ILE A 87 3.39 -3.92 -0.08
N GLY A 88 4.12 -5.03 -0.14
CA GLY A 88 4.81 -5.49 -1.34
C GLY A 88 5.17 -6.97 -1.30
N ASP A 89 5.63 -7.50 -2.43
CA ASP A 89 5.92 -8.93 -2.62
C ASP A 89 7.41 -9.28 -2.60
N GLN A 90 8.30 -8.30 -2.75
CA GLN A 90 9.73 -8.52 -2.86
C GLN A 90 10.47 -8.21 -1.55
N LEU A 91 11.16 -9.22 -1.01
CA LEU A 91 11.91 -9.08 0.23
C LEU A 91 13.00 -7.99 0.13
N PHE A 92 13.77 -7.97 -0.94
CA PHE A 92 14.89 -7.04 -1.10
C PHE A 92 14.45 -5.62 -1.42
N THR A 93 13.65 -5.41 -2.44
CA THR A 93 13.26 -4.05 -2.85
C THR A 93 12.18 -3.44 -1.98
N ASP A 94 11.24 -4.25 -1.49
CA ASP A 94 10.07 -3.77 -0.78
C ASP A 94 10.27 -3.77 0.74
N VAL A 95 10.50 -4.94 1.33
CA VAL A 95 10.61 -5.07 2.79
C VAL A 95 11.87 -4.40 3.32
N TRP A 96 13.01 -4.62 2.68
CA TRP A 96 14.25 -3.95 3.06
C TRP A 96 14.17 -2.44 2.83
N GLY A 97 13.60 -2.01 1.70
CA GLY A 97 13.40 -0.59 1.42
C GLY A 97 12.53 0.10 2.48
N ALA A 98 11.43 -0.52 2.86
CA ALA A 98 10.57 -0.04 3.94
C ALA A 98 11.32 0.03 5.28
N LYS A 99 12.10 -1.00 5.61
CA LYS A 99 12.94 -1.03 6.81
C LYS A 99 13.96 0.11 6.82
N ASN A 100 14.62 0.36 5.70
CA ASN A 100 15.57 1.47 5.55
C ASN A 100 14.89 2.84 5.72
N ALA A 101 13.64 2.96 5.34
CA ALA A 101 12.83 4.16 5.55
C ALA A 101 12.25 4.25 6.97
N GLY A 102 12.37 3.20 7.77
CA GLY A 102 11.89 3.14 9.15
C GLY A 102 10.38 2.91 9.27
N ILE A 103 9.74 2.36 8.24
CA ILE A 103 8.30 2.07 8.23
C ILE A 103 8.03 0.58 8.33
N ARG A 104 6.86 0.23 8.87
CA ARG A 104 6.38 -1.15 8.92
C ARG A 104 6.05 -1.65 7.53
N SER A 105 6.32 -2.91 7.28
CA SER A 105 6.00 -3.54 6.00
C SER A 105 5.30 -4.87 6.19
N ILE A 106 4.53 -5.22 5.18
CA ILE A 106 3.89 -6.52 5.03
C ILE A 106 4.38 -7.13 3.73
N LEU A 107 5.05 -8.26 3.86
CA LEU A 107 5.43 -9.07 2.71
C LEU A 107 4.24 -9.95 2.32
N VAL A 108 3.78 -9.77 1.09
CA VAL A 108 2.76 -10.64 0.51
C VAL A 108 3.40 -11.65 -0.42
N LYS A 109 2.79 -12.82 -0.55
CA LYS A 109 3.24 -13.78 -1.55
C LYS A 109 2.97 -13.22 -2.95
N PRO A 110 3.92 -13.37 -3.90
CA PRO A 110 3.70 -12.97 -5.27
C PRO A 110 2.42 -13.59 -5.83
N ILE A 111 1.64 -12.78 -6.55
CA ILE A 111 0.42 -13.27 -7.19
C ILE A 111 0.82 -14.16 -8.36
N ASN A 112 0.70 -15.48 -8.17
CA ASN A 112 0.70 -16.40 -9.29
C ASN A 112 -0.69 -16.36 -9.96
N PRO A 113 -0.80 -16.65 -11.28
CA PRO A 113 -2.07 -16.51 -12.03
C PRO A 113 -3.21 -17.44 -11.58
N LYS A 114 -3.11 -18.07 -10.43
CA LYS A 114 -4.18 -18.89 -9.81
C LYS A 114 -5.00 -18.04 -8.84
N GLU A 115 -6.26 -17.90 -9.14
CA GLU A 115 -7.27 -17.03 -8.48
C GLU A 115 -7.37 -17.13 -6.96
N GLU A 116 -6.98 -18.25 -6.36
CA GLU A 116 -7.09 -18.48 -4.90
C GLU A 116 -6.22 -17.55 -4.05
N ILE A 117 -5.10 -17.08 -4.58
CA ILE A 117 -4.14 -16.24 -3.84
C ILE A 117 -4.66 -14.81 -3.68
N GLN A 118 -5.41 -14.28 -4.64
CA GLN A 118 -6.01 -12.95 -4.57
C GLN A 118 -7.03 -12.83 -3.42
N ILE A 119 -7.81 -13.88 -3.19
CA ILE A 119 -8.79 -13.92 -2.09
C ILE A 119 -8.10 -13.91 -0.74
N VAL A 120 -7.01 -14.67 -0.58
CA VAL A 120 -6.22 -14.72 0.66
C VAL A 120 -5.54 -13.38 0.94
N LEU A 121 -4.94 -12.75 -0.07
CA LEU A 121 -4.32 -11.44 0.05
C LEU A 121 -5.32 -10.37 0.49
N LYS A 122 -6.51 -10.35 -0.09
CA LYS A 122 -7.58 -9.40 0.27
C LYS A 122 -8.06 -9.58 1.70
N ARG A 123 -8.28 -10.80 2.14
CA ARG A 123 -8.65 -11.10 3.52
C ARG A 123 -7.56 -10.65 4.50
N TYR A 124 -6.31 -10.81 4.13
CA TYR A 124 -5.17 -10.40 4.95
C TYR A 124 -5.09 -8.87 5.06
N LEU A 125 -5.22 -8.15 3.94
CA LEU A 125 -5.27 -6.69 3.90
C LEU A 125 -6.49 -6.14 4.66
N GLU A 126 -7.65 -6.75 4.53
CA GLU A 126 -8.85 -6.38 5.30
C GLU A 126 -8.63 -6.53 6.81
N ARG A 127 -8.01 -7.61 7.25
CA ARG A 127 -7.69 -7.81 8.67
C ARG A 127 -6.77 -6.73 9.22
N ILE A 128 -5.77 -6.33 8.45
CA ILE A 128 -4.81 -5.30 8.86
C ILE A 128 -5.47 -3.93 8.91
N VAL A 129 -6.24 -3.58 7.86
CA VAL A 129 -7.01 -2.33 7.83
C VAL A 129 -7.98 -2.26 9.00
N LEU A 130 -8.69 -3.35 9.30
CA LEU A 130 -9.62 -3.43 10.43
C LEU A 130 -8.90 -3.35 11.79
N TYR A 131 -7.72 -3.95 11.91
CA TYR A 131 -6.91 -3.86 13.13
C TYR A 131 -6.52 -2.41 13.43
N PHE A 132 -5.99 -1.69 12.45
CA PHE A 132 -5.61 -0.28 12.62
C PHE A 132 -6.82 0.63 12.81
N TYR A 133 -7.91 0.36 12.13
CA TYR A 133 -9.17 1.11 12.33
C TYR A 133 -9.68 0.95 13.77
N ARG A 134 -9.72 -0.27 14.28
CA ARG A 134 -10.14 -0.54 15.67
C ARG A 134 -9.20 0.13 16.68
N LYS A 135 -7.90 0.13 16.42
CA LYS A 135 -6.91 0.80 17.26
C LYS A 135 -7.13 2.31 17.29
N LYS A 136 -7.32 2.92 16.13
CA LYS A 136 -7.62 4.36 16.03
C LYS A 136 -8.90 4.71 16.77
N MET A 137 -9.98 3.96 16.59
CA MET A 137 -11.25 4.18 17.28
C MET A 137 -11.14 3.97 18.81
N ALA A 138 -10.29 3.06 19.24
CA ALA A 138 -10.03 2.84 20.68
C ALA A 138 -9.25 4.01 21.30
N ASP A 139 -8.28 4.58 20.55
CA ASP A 139 -7.49 5.72 21.00
C ASP A 139 -8.35 7.00 21.04
N GLU A 140 -9.19 7.24 20.04
CA GLU A 140 -10.15 8.36 20.01
C GLU A 140 -11.16 8.29 21.17
N ARG A 141 -11.59 7.09 21.57
CA ARG A 141 -12.47 6.91 22.74
C ARG A 141 -11.77 7.22 24.06
N LYS A 142 -10.48 6.98 24.17
CA LYS A 142 -9.70 7.30 25.36
C LYS A 142 -9.43 8.81 25.47
N GLU A 143 -9.24 9.50 24.37
CA GLU A 143 -9.04 10.95 24.33
C GLU A 143 -10.35 11.73 24.50
N GLY A 144 -11.49 11.20 24.05
CA GLY A 144 -12.81 11.80 24.18
C GLY A 144 -13.52 11.51 25.52
N GLY A 145 -12.94 10.70 26.38
CA GLY A 145 -13.47 10.32 27.68
C GLY A 145 -12.79 10.98 28.89
N ALA A 146 -11.98 12.00 28.60
CA ALA A 146 -11.33 12.76 29.67
C ALA A 146 -12.12 14.01 30.01
#